data_c639201360bef02848e5e765faffc534
#
_entry.id   c639201360bef02848e5e765faffc534
#
_cell.length_a   1.000
_cell.length_b   1.000
_cell.length_c   1.000
_cell.angle_alpha   90.00
_cell.angle_beta   90.00
_cell.angle_gamma   90.00
#
_symmetry.space_group_name_H-M   'P 1'
#
loop_
_entity.id
_entity.type
_entity.pdbx_description
1 polymer ?
#
loop_
_entity_poly.entity_id
_entity_poly.type
_entity_poly.pdbx_seq_one_letter_code
_entity_poly.pdbx_strand_id
1 'polypeptide(L)'
;MDLNLELLNAIDSFVWGPPLLVLLVGTGILLTLRLKFLQIFRLPKALGLIFKAQNKGNGDIDSFKALCTALSATVGTGNIVGVATAIAAGGPGAIFCMWMAVFFGMATKYAEGLLAVKYREVDSKGEIAGGPMFYIKNGMGPKFKWLGSLFAIFGILVAYFGIGTFAQVNSIVDITKMTIGLDPMWTALILTLLVAAITLGGLQSIASAAAKIVPAMAVIYFITTIGVL
;
A
#
# COMPACT_ATOMS: atom_id res chain seq x y z
N MET A 1 26.31 -7.88 21.48
CA MET A 1 25.15 -8.05 20.58
C MET A 1 24.08 -7.02 20.92
N ASP A 2 23.97 -6.64 22.19
CA ASP A 2 22.93 -5.74 22.70
C ASP A 2 23.06 -4.27 22.24
N LEU A 3 24.28 -3.75 22.14
CA LEU A 3 24.54 -2.36 21.73
C LEU A 3 24.09 -2.07 20.29
N ASN A 4 24.23 -3.04 19.38
CA ASN A 4 23.75 -2.89 18.00
C ASN A 4 22.22 -2.93 17.91
N LEU A 5 21.56 -3.71 18.77
CA LEU A 5 20.09 -3.76 18.85
C LEU A 5 19.53 -2.47 19.46
N GLU A 6 20.17 -1.93 20.49
CA GLU A 6 19.76 -0.65 21.08
C GLU A 6 19.90 0.51 20.09
N LEU A 7 21.01 0.55 19.33
CA LEU A 7 21.20 1.56 18.29
C LEU A 7 20.17 1.42 17.18
N LEU A 8 19.89 0.21 16.71
CA LEU A 8 18.87 -0.04 15.69
C LEU A 8 17.48 0.37 16.17
N ASN A 9 17.12 0.03 17.40
CA ASN A 9 15.85 0.43 18.00
C ASN A 9 15.74 1.96 18.18
N ALA A 10 16.83 2.62 18.53
CA ALA A 10 16.86 4.08 18.64
C ALA A 10 16.68 4.76 17.28
N ILE A 11 17.34 4.25 16.23
CA ILE A 11 17.17 4.74 14.86
C ILE A 11 15.74 4.50 14.37
N ASP A 12 15.21 3.31 14.57
CA ASP A 12 13.84 2.95 14.21
C ASP A 12 12.82 3.88 14.88
N SER A 13 12.92 4.06 16.19
CA SER A 13 12.06 4.94 16.98
C SER A 13 12.16 6.40 16.56
N PHE A 14 13.34 6.86 16.15
CA PHE A 14 13.54 8.21 15.65
C PHE A 14 12.92 8.37 14.26
N VAL A 15 13.17 7.44 13.34
CA VAL A 15 12.68 7.51 11.95
C VAL A 15 11.16 7.41 11.89
N TRP A 16 10.56 6.45 12.61
CA TRP A 16 9.10 6.27 12.68
C TRP A 16 8.40 7.23 13.64
N GLY A 17 9.16 8.00 14.40
CA GLY A 17 8.66 8.94 15.41
C GLY A 17 8.22 10.30 14.84
N PRO A 18 8.44 11.38 15.62
CA PRO A 18 7.97 12.72 15.30
C PRO A 18 8.37 13.23 13.90
N PRO A 19 9.59 13.01 13.37
CA PRO A 19 9.97 13.50 12.06
C PRO A 19 9.07 12.97 10.93
N LEU A 20 8.83 11.68 10.90
CA LEU A 20 7.96 11.06 9.89
C LEU A 20 6.50 11.52 10.05
N LEU A 21 6.00 11.58 11.28
CA LEU A 21 4.64 12.04 11.56
C LEU A 21 4.42 13.48 11.10
N VAL A 22 5.35 14.38 11.39
CA VAL A 22 5.27 15.79 10.95
C VAL A 22 5.31 15.89 9.43
N LEU A 23 6.17 15.15 8.77
CA LEU A 23 6.23 15.13 7.30
C LEU A 23 4.96 14.54 6.69
N LEU A 24 4.44 13.44 7.22
CA LEU A 24 3.27 12.74 6.70
C LEU A 24 1.99 13.58 6.88
N VAL A 25 1.74 14.04 8.11
CA VAL A 25 0.56 14.84 8.42
C VAL A 25 0.69 16.24 7.84
N GLY A 26 1.87 16.86 7.92
CA GLY A 26 2.12 18.20 7.39
C GLY A 26 1.94 18.27 5.87
N THR A 27 2.49 17.32 5.12
CA THR A 27 2.26 17.24 3.67
C THR A 27 0.79 16.95 3.36
N GLY A 28 0.13 16.10 4.13
CA GLY A 28 -1.29 15.80 3.98
C GLY A 28 -2.16 17.03 4.19
N ILE A 29 -1.91 17.82 5.24
CA ILE A 29 -2.60 19.10 5.49
C ILE A 29 -2.35 20.08 4.35
N LEU A 30 -1.09 20.28 3.97
CA LEU A 30 -0.71 21.20 2.89
C LEU A 30 -1.42 20.83 1.58
N LEU A 31 -1.42 19.57 1.21
CA LEU A 31 -2.09 19.08 0.00
C LEU A 31 -3.61 19.19 0.11
N THR A 32 -4.20 18.88 1.27
CA THR A 32 -5.64 19.05 1.50
C THR A 32 -6.08 20.49 1.26
N LEU A 33 -5.35 21.45 1.82
CA LEU A 33 -5.63 22.88 1.63
C LEU A 33 -5.41 23.30 0.17
N ARG A 34 -4.30 22.91 -0.42
CA ARG A 34 -3.95 23.27 -1.81
C ARG A 34 -4.90 22.66 -2.84
N LEU A 35 -5.41 21.48 -2.60
CA LEU A 35 -6.41 20.78 -3.43
C LEU A 35 -7.86 21.14 -3.05
N LYS A 36 -8.05 22.10 -2.14
CA LYS A 36 -9.38 22.61 -1.72
C LYS A 36 -10.30 21.49 -1.24
N PHE A 37 -9.82 20.65 -0.33
CA PHE A 37 -10.57 19.53 0.26
C PHE A 37 -11.16 18.58 -0.79
N LEU A 38 -10.37 18.25 -1.81
CA LEU A 38 -10.76 17.40 -2.93
C LEU A 38 -11.35 16.05 -2.46
N GLN A 39 -10.81 15.47 -1.39
CA GLN A 39 -11.28 14.22 -0.79
C GLN A 39 -12.72 14.27 -0.29
N ILE A 40 -13.27 15.44 0.00
CA ILE A 40 -14.68 15.63 0.37
C ILE A 40 -15.53 15.93 -0.88
N PHE A 41 -15.15 17.00 -1.60
CA PHE A 41 -16.00 17.51 -2.68
C PHE A 41 -16.00 16.65 -3.94
N ARG A 42 -14.97 15.84 -4.17
CA ARG A 42 -14.86 14.96 -5.34
C ARG A 42 -15.10 13.49 -5.05
N LEU A 43 -15.37 13.12 -3.79
CA LEU A 43 -15.62 11.74 -3.38
C LEU A 43 -16.78 11.09 -4.16
N PRO A 44 -17.95 11.72 -4.32
CA PRO A 44 -19.05 11.11 -5.08
C PRO A 44 -18.67 10.83 -6.54
N LYS A 45 -17.92 11.75 -7.15
CA LYS A 45 -17.41 11.54 -8.51
C LYS A 45 -16.42 10.40 -8.60
N ALA A 46 -15.50 10.30 -7.62
CA ALA A 46 -14.52 9.22 -7.54
C ALA A 46 -15.20 7.85 -7.41
N LEU A 47 -16.19 7.72 -6.51
CA LEU A 47 -16.99 6.51 -6.37
C LEU A 47 -17.71 6.14 -7.67
N GLY A 48 -18.30 7.11 -8.36
CA GLY A 48 -18.94 6.87 -9.66
C GLY A 48 -17.96 6.37 -10.74
N LEU A 49 -16.69 6.80 -10.69
CA LEU A 49 -15.68 6.36 -11.66
C LEU A 49 -15.19 4.92 -11.39
N ILE A 50 -15.28 4.42 -10.16
CA ILE A 50 -14.93 3.04 -9.83
C ILE A 50 -15.86 2.06 -10.55
N PHE A 51 -17.17 2.36 -10.60
CA PHE A 51 -18.17 1.49 -11.18
C PHE A 51 -18.39 1.72 -12.69
N LYS A 52 -17.91 2.84 -13.23
CA LYS A 52 -17.93 3.07 -14.67
C LYS A 52 -16.64 2.51 -15.28
N ALA A 53 -16.73 1.34 -15.89
CA ALA A 53 -15.64 0.77 -16.66
C ALA A 53 -15.25 1.75 -17.79
N GLN A 54 -14.18 2.49 -17.59
CA GLN A 54 -13.61 3.34 -18.65
C GLN A 54 -12.49 2.55 -19.36
N ASN A 55 -12.89 1.77 -20.36
CA ASN A 55 -11.97 1.07 -21.26
C ASN A 55 -11.25 2.02 -22.26
N LYS A 56 -11.15 3.31 -21.95
CA LYS A 56 -10.64 4.34 -22.89
C LYS A 56 -9.31 4.96 -22.43
N GLY A 57 -8.52 4.29 -21.60
CA GLY A 57 -7.22 4.79 -21.20
C GLY A 57 -6.08 4.04 -21.90
N ASN A 58 -4.96 4.71 -22.17
CA ASN A 58 -3.70 4.09 -22.63
C ASN A 58 -2.94 3.44 -21.47
N GLY A 59 -3.61 2.60 -20.67
CA GLY A 59 -3.02 1.88 -19.55
C GLY A 59 -3.07 0.37 -19.79
N ASP A 60 -2.16 -0.38 -19.15
CA ASP A 60 -2.04 -1.83 -19.27
C ASP A 60 -3.19 -2.57 -18.58
N ILE A 61 -3.84 -1.93 -17.62
CA ILE A 61 -4.95 -2.47 -16.83
C ILE A 61 -6.09 -1.45 -16.71
N ASP A 62 -7.31 -1.93 -16.54
CA ASP A 62 -8.48 -1.08 -16.31
C ASP A 62 -8.51 -0.45 -14.91
N SER A 63 -9.34 0.59 -14.73
CA SER A 63 -9.41 1.36 -13.47
C SER A 63 -9.82 0.52 -12.26
N PHE A 64 -10.71 -0.46 -12.44
CA PHE A 64 -11.15 -1.33 -11.36
C PHE A 64 -10.03 -2.30 -10.93
N LYS A 65 -9.33 -2.90 -11.90
CA LYS A 65 -8.17 -3.75 -11.62
C LYS A 65 -7.05 -2.97 -10.95
N ALA A 66 -6.79 -1.73 -11.41
CA ALA A 66 -5.81 -0.84 -10.78
C ALA A 66 -6.17 -0.54 -9.31
N LEU A 67 -7.44 -0.24 -9.02
CA LEU A 67 -7.92 -0.04 -7.65
C LEU A 67 -7.73 -1.30 -6.81
N CYS A 68 -8.16 -2.47 -7.31
CA CYS A 68 -8.02 -3.73 -6.57
C CYS A 68 -6.56 -4.09 -6.33
N THR A 69 -5.67 -3.82 -7.30
CA THR A 69 -4.23 -4.02 -7.13
C THR A 69 -3.65 -3.10 -6.05
N ALA A 70 -4.04 -1.82 -6.04
CA ALA A 70 -3.64 -0.88 -5.00
C ALA A 70 -4.16 -1.30 -3.62
N LEU A 71 -5.41 -1.76 -3.52
CA LEU A 71 -6.00 -2.26 -2.28
C LEU A 71 -5.31 -3.54 -1.81
N SER A 72 -4.96 -4.47 -2.70
CA SER A 72 -4.23 -5.69 -2.34
C SER A 72 -2.86 -5.42 -1.74
N ALA A 73 -2.20 -4.35 -2.16
CA ALA A 73 -0.93 -3.91 -1.60
C ALA A 73 -1.09 -3.14 -0.28
N THR A 74 -2.26 -2.56 -0.03
CA THR A 74 -2.49 -1.69 1.13
C THR A 74 -3.17 -2.44 2.28
N VAL A 75 -4.13 -3.32 1.97
CA VAL A 75 -4.90 -4.06 2.98
C VAL A 75 -4.17 -5.35 3.32
N GLY A 76 -3.71 -5.46 4.55
CA GLY A 76 -2.98 -6.62 5.06
C GLY A 76 -3.20 -6.82 6.55
N THR A 77 -2.39 -7.66 7.17
CA THR A 77 -2.46 -7.96 8.62
C THR A 77 -2.29 -6.72 9.49
N GLY A 78 -1.56 -5.70 9.04
CA GLY A 78 -1.42 -4.41 9.72
C GLY A 78 -2.74 -3.69 9.93
N ASN A 79 -3.71 -3.84 9.03
CA ASN A 79 -5.03 -3.22 9.15
C ASN A 79 -5.95 -3.94 10.15
N ILE A 80 -5.61 -5.13 10.59
CA ILE A 80 -6.35 -5.91 11.59
C ILE A 80 -5.58 -5.94 12.90
N VAL A 81 -4.44 -6.60 12.91
CA VAL A 81 -3.60 -6.78 14.11
C VAL A 81 -2.97 -5.45 14.55
N GLY A 82 -2.45 -4.66 13.60
CA GLY A 82 -1.85 -3.36 13.90
C GLY A 82 -2.84 -2.35 14.47
N VAL A 83 -4.09 -2.35 14.00
CA VAL A 83 -5.15 -1.52 14.58
C VAL A 83 -5.50 -1.97 15.99
N ALA A 84 -5.63 -3.28 16.20
CA ALA A 84 -5.91 -3.83 17.53
C ALA A 84 -4.80 -3.50 18.54
N THR A 85 -3.54 -3.65 18.15
CA THR A 85 -2.39 -3.29 19.02
C THR A 85 -2.31 -1.79 19.28
N ALA A 86 -2.61 -0.96 18.28
CA ALA A 86 -2.65 0.50 18.45
C ALA A 86 -3.74 0.93 19.44
N ILE A 87 -4.93 0.30 19.39
CA ILE A 87 -6.00 0.56 20.35
C ILE A 87 -5.62 0.08 21.75
N ALA A 88 -4.99 -1.11 21.84
CA ALA A 88 -4.54 -1.65 23.12
C ALA A 88 -3.48 -0.76 23.79
N ALA A 89 -2.58 -0.16 23.01
CA ALA A 89 -1.51 0.71 23.50
C ALA A 89 -1.95 2.15 23.74
N GLY A 90 -2.78 2.72 22.85
CA GLY A 90 -3.15 4.14 22.84
C GLY A 90 -4.60 4.42 23.26
N GLY A 91 -5.37 3.38 23.60
CA GLY A 91 -6.78 3.52 23.94
C GLY A 91 -7.65 4.05 22.79
N PRO A 92 -8.89 4.52 23.10
CA PRO A 92 -9.82 5.03 22.08
C PRO A 92 -9.28 6.21 21.25
N GLY A 93 -8.36 7.01 21.83
CA GLY A 93 -7.70 8.11 21.13
C GLY A 93 -6.91 7.69 19.90
N ALA A 94 -6.39 6.46 19.89
CA ALA A 94 -5.68 5.92 18.74
C ALA A 94 -6.57 5.86 17.49
N ILE A 95 -7.84 5.51 17.62
CA ILE A 95 -8.81 5.48 16.51
C ILE A 95 -8.97 6.88 15.91
N PHE A 96 -9.13 7.89 16.77
CA PHE A 96 -9.24 9.27 16.30
C PHE A 96 -8.00 9.71 15.54
N CYS A 97 -6.80 9.44 16.07
CA CYS A 97 -5.54 9.77 15.40
C CYS A 97 -5.41 9.05 14.05
N MET A 98 -5.80 7.78 13.97
CA MET A 98 -5.80 7.02 12.72
C MET A 98 -6.77 7.63 11.69
N TRP A 99 -7.97 8.03 12.08
CA TRP A 99 -8.93 8.67 11.18
C TRP A 99 -8.40 10.02 10.65
N MET A 100 -7.80 10.81 11.51
CA MET A 100 -7.18 12.07 11.11
C MET A 100 -6.02 11.85 10.13
N ALA A 101 -5.16 10.87 10.41
CA ALA A 101 -4.05 10.52 9.52
C ALA A 101 -4.54 10.04 8.15
N VAL A 102 -5.58 9.20 8.11
CA VAL A 102 -6.19 8.73 6.86
C VAL A 102 -6.83 9.88 6.08
N PHE A 103 -7.55 10.77 6.74
CA PHE A 103 -8.19 11.90 6.10
C PHE A 103 -7.19 12.79 5.34
N PHE A 104 -6.08 13.12 5.97
CA PHE A 104 -5.02 13.89 5.31
C PHE A 104 -4.21 13.04 4.32
N GLY A 105 -4.03 11.76 4.62
CA GLY A 105 -3.35 10.80 3.75
C GLY A 105 -4.04 10.59 2.40
N MET A 106 -5.38 10.73 2.32
CA MET A 106 -6.11 10.66 1.05
C MET A 106 -5.64 11.72 0.04
N ALA A 107 -5.38 12.95 0.48
CA ALA A 107 -4.87 14.02 -0.38
C ALA A 107 -3.47 13.71 -0.90
N THR A 108 -2.61 13.14 -0.05
CA THR A 108 -1.25 12.70 -0.41
C THR A 108 -1.30 11.58 -1.46
N LYS A 109 -2.15 10.58 -1.25
CA LYS A 109 -2.31 9.48 -2.22
C LYS A 109 -2.88 9.94 -3.56
N TYR A 110 -3.81 10.87 -3.54
CA TYR A 110 -4.30 11.49 -4.78
C TYR A 110 -3.18 12.21 -5.54
N ALA A 111 -2.38 13.02 -4.86
CA ALA A 111 -1.27 13.74 -5.47
C ALA A 111 -0.21 12.77 -6.04
N GLU A 112 0.13 11.72 -5.28
CA GLU A 112 1.06 10.67 -5.70
C GLU A 112 0.58 9.98 -6.98
N GLY A 113 -0.67 9.53 -7.01
CA GLY A 113 -1.26 8.88 -8.18
C GLY A 113 -1.33 9.81 -9.40
N LEU A 114 -1.72 11.08 -9.20
CA LEU A 114 -1.76 12.07 -10.26
C LEU A 114 -0.37 12.32 -10.86
N LEU A 115 0.65 12.47 -10.02
CA LEU A 115 2.02 12.68 -10.47
C LEU A 115 2.59 11.44 -11.17
N ALA A 116 2.29 10.25 -10.66
CA ALA A 116 2.70 9.00 -11.29
C ALA A 116 2.14 8.85 -12.72
N VAL A 117 0.88 9.21 -12.93
CA VAL A 117 0.26 9.18 -14.27
C VAL A 117 0.79 10.30 -15.16
N LYS A 118 0.97 11.51 -14.62
CA LYS A 118 1.41 12.69 -15.39
C LYS A 118 2.84 12.55 -15.93
N TYR A 119 3.72 11.97 -15.14
CA TYR A 119 5.16 11.88 -15.46
C TYR A 119 5.62 10.46 -15.80
N ARG A 120 4.68 9.58 -16.15
CA ARG A 120 5.00 8.22 -16.60
C ARG A 120 5.79 8.25 -17.91
N GLU A 121 6.63 7.25 -18.10
CA GLU A 121 7.36 6.99 -19.33
C GLU A 121 6.79 5.73 -19.99
N VAL A 122 6.94 5.64 -21.30
CA VAL A 122 6.63 4.42 -22.06
C VAL A 122 7.96 3.83 -22.49
N ASP A 123 8.20 2.58 -22.13
CA ASP A 123 9.44 1.87 -22.48
C ASP A 123 9.46 1.50 -23.96
N SER A 124 10.62 1.09 -24.44
CA SER A 124 10.84 0.62 -25.81
C SER A 124 9.96 -0.55 -26.23
N LYS A 125 9.44 -1.30 -25.25
CA LYS A 125 8.47 -2.40 -25.43
C LYS A 125 7.02 -1.96 -25.39
N GLY A 126 6.74 -0.67 -25.20
CA GLY A 126 5.40 -0.14 -25.04
C GLY A 126 4.82 -0.29 -23.62
N GLU A 127 5.60 -0.79 -22.66
CA GLU A 127 5.17 -0.92 -21.27
C GLU A 127 5.20 0.43 -20.55
N ILE A 128 4.23 0.65 -19.64
CA ILE A 128 4.11 1.90 -18.90
C ILE A 128 4.90 1.79 -17.60
N ALA A 129 5.84 2.72 -17.41
CA ALA A 129 6.62 2.87 -16.20
C ALA A 129 6.32 4.21 -15.52
N GLY A 130 5.94 4.18 -14.25
CA GLY A 130 5.59 5.37 -13.47
C GLY A 130 5.98 5.21 -12.00
N GLY A 131 5.72 6.26 -11.22
CA GLY A 131 5.98 6.26 -9.79
C GLY A 131 6.94 7.34 -9.34
N PRO A 132 7.36 7.34 -8.04
CA PRO A 132 8.18 8.39 -7.46
C PRO A 132 9.48 8.67 -8.19
N MET A 133 10.20 7.63 -8.61
CA MET A 133 11.45 7.78 -9.36
C MET A 133 11.26 8.58 -10.66
N PHE A 134 10.13 8.37 -11.36
CA PHE A 134 9.84 9.04 -12.63
C PHE A 134 9.37 10.48 -12.43
N TYR A 135 8.45 10.74 -11.50
CA TYR A 135 8.00 12.11 -11.31
C TYR A 135 9.04 13.00 -10.61
N ILE A 136 9.97 12.45 -9.82
CA ILE A 136 11.13 13.18 -9.33
C ILE A 136 12.05 13.54 -10.50
N LYS A 137 12.41 12.55 -11.34
CA LYS A 137 13.29 12.75 -12.50
C LYS A 137 12.71 13.75 -13.50
N ASN A 138 11.43 13.60 -13.86
CA ASN A 138 10.80 14.35 -14.93
C ASN A 138 10.09 15.62 -14.46
N GLY A 139 9.63 15.66 -13.21
CA GLY A 139 8.88 16.79 -12.65
C GLY A 139 9.74 17.83 -11.95
N MET A 140 10.82 17.43 -11.27
CA MET A 140 11.71 18.34 -10.54
C MET A 140 12.91 18.81 -11.38
N GLY A 141 13.14 18.16 -12.52
CA GLY A 141 14.20 18.52 -13.46
C GLY A 141 15.55 17.81 -13.23
N PRO A 142 16.55 18.09 -14.13
CA PRO A 142 17.79 17.32 -14.20
C PRO A 142 18.64 17.30 -12.94
N LYS A 143 18.59 18.38 -12.15
CA LYS A 143 19.34 18.50 -10.89
C LYS A 143 18.93 17.48 -9.83
N PHE A 144 17.69 16.98 -9.89
CA PHE A 144 17.13 16.06 -8.91
C PHE A 144 17.07 14.60 -9.37
N LYS A 145 17.68 14.27 -10.51
CA LYS A 145 17.72 12.88 -11.02
C LYS A 145 18.31 11.90 -10.01
N TRP A 146 19.35 12.33 -9.27
CA TRP A 146 19.99 11.51 -8.25
C TRP A 146 19.00 11.06 -7.15
N LEU A 147 18.05 11.94 -6.78
CA LEU A 147 17.03 11.63 -5.77
C LEU A 147 16.05 10.56 -6.27
N GLY A 148 15.68 10.60 -7.56
CA GLY A 148 14.89 9.55 -8.20
C GLY A 148 15.62 8.20 -8.22
N SER A 149 16.93 8.21 -8.51
CA SER A 149 17.76 7.00 -8.45
C SER A 149 17.90 6.46 -7.04
N LEU A 150 18.08 7.34 -6.06
CA LEU A 150 18.14 6.96 -4.64
C LEU A 150 16.83 6.32 -4.18
N PHE A 151 15.69 6.88 -4.57
CA PHE A 151 14.39 6.29 -4.30
C PHE A 151 14.26 4.88 -4.91
N ALA A 152 14.70 4.70 -6.15
CA ALA A 152 14.68 3.40 -6.81
C ALA A 152 15.54 2.36 -6.09
N ILE A 153 16.74 2.75 -5.63
CA ILE A 153 17.63 1.88 -4.84
C ILE A 153 16.94 1.45 -3.54
N PHE A 154 16.37 2.38 -2.79
CA PHE A 154 15.62 2.05 -1.58
C PHE A 154 14.41 1.17 -1.87
N GLY A 155 13.70 1.41 -2.98
CA GLY A 155 12.60 0.55 -3.42
C GLY A 155 13.05 -0.89 -3.69
N ILE A 156 14.20 -1.08 -4.33
CA ILE A 156 14.79 -2.41 -4.57
C ILE A 156 15.16 -3.08 -3.23
N LEU A 157 15.78 -2.35 -2.31
CA LEU A 157 16.14 -2.88 -0.99
C LEU A 157 14.89 -3.31 -0.21
N VAL A 158 13.84 -2.50 -0.18
CA VAL A 158 12.56 -2.85 0.46
C VAL A 158 11.94 -4.10 -0.18
N ALA A 159 11.95 -4.20 -1.50
CA ALA A 159 11.42 -5.36 -2.20
C ALA A 159 12.26 -6.62 -1.94
N TYR A 160 13.58 -6.50 -1.90
CA TYR A 160 14.50 -7.62 -1.67
C TYR A 160 14.42 -8.15 -0.24
N PHE A 161 14.39 -7.28 0.75
CA PHE A 161 14.29 -7.66 2.16
C PHE A 161 12.86 -8.01 2.61
N GLY A 162 11.86 -7.84 1.75
CA GLY A 162 10.50 -8.33 1.96
C GLY A 162 9.78 -7.79 3.19
N ILE A 163 10.05 -6.56 3.58
CA ILE A 163 9.59 -5.94 4.85
C ILE A 163 8.10 -6.12 5.11
N GLY A 164 7.24 -6.00 4.08
CA GLY A 164 5.80 -6.21 4.22
C GLY A 164 5.34 -7.67 4.12
N THR A 165 6.12 -8.54 3.49
CA THR A 165 5.72 -9.90 3.14
C THR A 165 5.91 -10.88 4.28
N PHE A 166 7.02 -10.79 5.02
CA PHE A 166 7.35 -11.73 6.09
C PHE A 166 6.30 -11.75 7.20
N ALA A 167 5.87 -10.58 7.68
CA ALA A 167 4.84 -10.48 8.72
C ALA A 167 3.51 -11.10 8.27
N GLN A 168 3.12 -10.89 7.00
CA GLN A 168 1.88 -11.43 6.46
C GLN A 168 1.94 -12.95 6.31
N VAL A 169 3.04 -13.48 5.76
CA VAL A 169 3.25 -14.93 5.61
C VAL A 169 3.27 -15.61 6.97
N ASN A 170 3.99 -15.05 7.96
CA ASN A 170 4.02 -15.58 9.31
C ASN A 170 2.62 -15.65 9.93
N SER A 171 1.83 -14.58 9.82
CA SER A 171 0.45 -14.55 10.34
C SER A 171 -0.45 -15.60 9.67
N ILE A 172 -0.31 -15.83 8.36
CA ILE A 172 -1.05 -16.87 7.65
C ILE A 172 -0.66 -18.27 8.17
N VAL A 173 0.66 -18.50 8.33
CA VAL A 173 1.19 -19.78 8.83
C VAL A 173 0.68 -20.05 10.26
N ASP A 174 0.74 -19.06 11.14
CA ASP A 174 0.29 -19.20 12.53
C ASP A 174 -1.22 -19.51 12.60
N ILE A 175 -2.04 -18.76 11.87
CA ILE A 175 -3.49 -18.99 11.85
C ILE A 175 -3.82 -20.37 11.27
N THR A 176 -3.17 -20.78 10.19
CA THR A 176 -3.40 -22.06 9.55
C THR A 176 -3.02 -23.23 10.47
N LYS A 177 -1.90 -23.08 11.20
CA LYS A 177 -1.48 -24.05 12.21
C LYS A 177 -2.47 -24.14 13.36
N MET A 178 -2.95 -22.99 13.87
CA MET A 178 -3.89 -22.95 15.00
C MET A 178 -5.29 -23.46 14.65
N THR A 179 -5.75 -23.22 13.41
CA THR A 179 -7.14 -23.50 13.01
C THR A 179 -7.29 -24.89 12.38
N ILE A 180 -6.35 -25.27 11.53
CA ILE A 180 -6.43 -26.50 10.72
C ILE A 180 -5.40 -27.55 11.20
N GLY A 181 -4.42 -27.14 12.00
CA GLY A 181 -3.33 -28.01 12.45
C GLY A 181 -2.29 -28.32 11.37
N LEU A 182 -2.27 -27.55 10.27
CA LEU A 182 -1.35 -27.78 9.16
C LEU A 182 0.07 -27.35 9.57
N ASP A 183 1.05 -28.19 9.23
CA ASP A 183 2.45 -27.88 9.49
C ASP A 183 2.90 -26.62 8.72
N PRO A 184 3.68 -25.74 9.36
CA PRO A 184 4.19 -24.51 8.75
C PRO A 184 4.86 -24.69 7.38
N MET A 185 5.57 -25.80 7.19
CA MET A 185 6.26 -26.13 5.94
C MET A 185 5.28 -26.30 4.78
N TRP A 186 4.18 -27.02 5.00
CA TRP A 186 3.15 -27.24 3.97
C TRP A 186 2.41 -25.93 3.64
N THR A 187 2.10 -25.13 4.66
CA THR A 187 1.49 -23.80 4.43
C THR A 187 2.42 -22.92 3.59
N ALA A 188 3.71 -22.86 3.92
CA ALA A 188 4.68 -22.08 3.17
C ALA A 188 4.83 -22.56 1.73
N LEU A 189 4.85 -23.88 1.51
CA LEU A 189 4.94 -24.46 0.17
C LEU A 189 3.72 -24.10 -0.68
N ILE A 190 2.52 -24.27 -0.15
CA ILE A 190 1.27 -23.93 -0.83
C ILE A 190 1.23 -22.45 -1.20
N LEU A 191 1.56 -21.58 -0.25
CA LEU A 191 1.61 -20.12 -0.49
C LEU A 191 2.62 -19.78 -1.58
N THR A 192 3.80 -20.36 -1.52
CA THR A 192 4.85 -20.12 -2.53
C THR A 192 4.37 -20.51 -3.93
N LEU A 193 3.75 -21.69 -4.08
CA LEU A 193 3.23 -22.14 -5.36
C LEU A 193 2.10 -21.23 -5.87
N LEU A 194 1.17 -20.81 -5.01
CA LEU A 194 0.08 -19.90 -5.38
C LEU A 194 0.61 -18.53 -5.81
N VAL A 195 1.54 -17.97 -5.05
CA VAL A 195 2.15 -16.67 -5.37
C VAL A 195 2.94 -16.77 -6.66
N ALA A 196 3.74 -17.83 -6.84
CA ALA A 196 4.49 -18.05 -8.07
C ALA A 196 3.55 -18.16 -9.30
N ALA A 197 2.46 -18.92 -9.20
CA ALA A 197 1.50 -19.06 -10.29
C ALA A 197 0.87 -17.71 -10.71
N ILE A 198 0.63 -16.81 -9.76
CA ILE A 198 0.07 -15.49 -10.04
C ILE A 198 1.15 -14.53 -10.59
N THR A 199 2.34 -14.51 -9.97
CA THR A 199 3.39 -13.55 -10.31
C THR A 199 4.09 -13.85 -11.63
N LEU A 200 4.23 -15.11 -11.99
CA LEU A 200 4.81 -15.52 -13.29
C LEU A 200 4.00 -15.02 -14.49
N GLY A 201 2.70 -14.76 -14.31
CA GLY A 201 1.84 -14.16 -15.34
C GLY A 201 1.97 -12.63 -15.48
N GLY A 202 2.87 -11.99 -14.73
CA GLY A 202 3.14 -10.55 -14.79
C GLY A 202 2.02 -9.66 -14.25
N LEU A 203 2.09 -8.38 -14.54
CA LEU A 203 1.20 -7.34 -14.00
C LEU A 203 -0.30 -7.64 -14.27
N GLN A 204 -0.62 -8.11 -15.46
CA GLN A 204 -2.02 -8.40 -15.83
C GLN A 204 -2.59 -9.57 -15.03
N SER A 205 -1.79 -10.60 -14.76
CA SER A 205 -2.18 -11.74 -13.92
C SER A 205 -2.41 -11.30 -12.47
N ILE A 206 -1.47 -10.54 -11.91
CA ILE A 206 -1.57 -9.98 -10.56
C ILE A 206 -2.84 -9.12 -10.43
N ALA A 207 -3.06 -8.21 -11.37
CA ALA A 207 -4.23 -7.32 -11.37
C ALA A 207 -5.55 -8.09 -11.51
N SER A 208 -5.57 -9.16 -12.31
CA SER A 208 -6.75 -10.01 -12.48
C SER A 208 -7.06 -10.86 -11.24
N ALA A 209 -6.03 -11.37 -10.57
CA ALA A 209 -6.17 -12.06 -9.29
C ALA A 209 -6.65 -11.11 -8.19
N ALA A 210 -6.05 -9.92 -8.07
CA ALA A 210 -6.45 -8.90 -7.12
C ALA A 210 -7.91 -8.46 -7.33
N ALA A 211 -8.36 -8.29 -8.57
CA ALA A 211 -9.73 -7.91 -8.90
C ALA A 211 -10.79 -8.93 -8.47
N LYS A 212 -10.41 -10.19 -8.27
CA LYS A 212 -11.29 -11.25 -7.76
C LYS A 212 -11.20 -11.39 -6.23
N ILE A 213 -9.98 -11.39 -5.71
CA ILE A 213 -9.72 -11.68 -4.29
C ILE A 213 -10.11 -10.49 -3.40
N VAL A 214 -9.78 -9.27 -3.78
CA VAL A 214 -9.97 -8.09 -2.92
C VAL A 214 -11.45 -7.80 -2.63
N PRO A 215 -12.38 -7.81 -3.60
CA PRO A 215 -13.79 -7.64 -3.29
C PRO A 215 -14.35 -8.75 -2.41
N ALA A 216 -13.97 -10.01 -2.68
CA ALA A 216 -14.40 -11.16 -1.87
C ALA A 216 -13.88 -11.02 -0.42
N MET A 217 -12.61 -10.66 -0.25
CA MET A 217 -12.01 -10.40 1.06
C MET A 217 -12.75 -9.28 1.82
N ALA A 218 -13.07 -8.18 1.14
CA ALA A 218 -13.79 -7.07 1.76
C ALA A 218 -15.18 -7.50 2.24
N VAL A 219 -15.93 -8.24 1.41
CA VAL A 219 -17.26 -8.73 1.78
C VAL A 219 -17.19 -9.70 2.98
N ILE A 220 -16.28 -10.65 2.95
CA ILE A 220 -16.08 -11.61 4.06
C ILE A 220 -15.72 -10.85 5.35
N TYR A 221 -14.82 -9.89 5.27
CA TYR A 221 -14.42 -9.09 6.42
C TYR A 221 -15.60 -8.31 7.02
N PHE A 222 -16.43 -7.68 6.19
CA PHE A 222 -17.64 -6.98 6.66
C PHE A 222 -18.64 -7.93 7.33
N ILE A 223 -18.91 -9.07 6.71
CA ILE A 223 -19.85 -10.07 7.26
C ILE A 223 -19.35 -10.59 8.61
N THR A 224 -18.08 -10.96 8.70
CA THR A 224 -17.50 -11.48 9.94
C THR A 224 -17.46 -10.41 11.04
N THR A 225 -17.15 -9.15 10.71
CA THR A 225 -17.14 -8.06 11.68
C THR A 225 -18.54 -7.81 12.25
N ILE A 226 -19.57 -7.78 11.38
CA ILE A 226 -20.96 -7.62 11.83
C ILE A 226 -21.43 -8.83 12.67
N GLY A 227 -20.95 -10.04 12.34
CA GLY A 227 -21.30 -11.25 13.08
C GLY A 227 -20.67 -11.37 14.46
N VAL A 228 -19.61 -10.58 14.73
CA VAL A 228 -18.93 -10.52 16.05
C VAL A 228 -19.47 -9.39 16.92
N LEU A 229 -20.08 -8.36 16.35
CA LEU A 229 -20.73 -7.25 17.08
C LEU A 229 -22.11 -7.65 17.59
#